data_3bb9c6470f54cbbafe67d90bc39be1a3
#
_entry.id   3bb9c6470f54cbbafe67d90bc39be1a3
#
_cell.length_a   1.000
_cell.length_b   1.000
_cell.length_c   1.000
_cell.angle_alpha   90.00
_cell.angle_beta   90.00
_cell.angle_gamma   90.00
#
_symmetry.space_group_name_H-M   'P 1'
#
loop_
_entity.id
_entity.type
_entity.pdbx_description
1 polymer ?
#
loop_
_entity_poly.entity_id
_entity_poly.type
_entity_poly.pdbx_seq_one_letter_code
_entity_poly.pdbx_strand_id
1 'polypeptide(L)'
;MTEPQSLSGSNLEQLGVQRGLAEHLGITFSEAGGTRVVAQMPVQPQVHQPFGILHGGASVVLAESVASTGAYLSVRDRGMLAVGLEINANHLRSVASGTVTATGTPIFQGRTTEVWSVEIADERGKLICVSRCTLAIIPRPEGAQPG
;
A
#
# COMPACT_ATOMS: atom_id res chain seq x y z
N MET A 1 -5.82 -25.31 -6.82
CA MET A 1 -5.68 -23.96 -6.23
C MET A 1 -5.40 -23.00 -7.39
N THR A 2 -6.35 -22.13 -7.69
CA THR A 2 -6.12 -21.04 -8.62
C THR A 2 -5.27 -19.99 -7.93
N GLU A 3 -4.11 -19.67 -8.48
CA GLU A 3 -3.34 -18.50 -8.04
C GLU A 3 -4.24 -17.26 -8.05
N PRO A 4 -4.21 -16.43 -7.00
CA PRO A 4 -4.97 -15.19 -7.00
C PRO A 4 -4.48 -14.35 -8.18
N GLN A 5 -5.39 -14.03 -9.10
CA GLN A 5 -5.09 -13.23 -10.27
C GLN A 5 -4.61 -11.85 -9.80
N SER A 6 -3.39 -11.50 -10.14
CA SER A 6 -2.87 -10.16 -10.00
C SER A 6 -3.65 -9.23 -10.94
N LEU A 7 -4.20 -8.16 -10.40
CA LEU A 7 -4.91 -7.16 -11.18
C LEU A 7 -3.92 -6.13 -11.70
N SER A 8 -4.12 -5.68 -12.95
CA SER A 8 -3.31 -4.64 -13.58
C SER A 8 -4.19 -3.66 -14.38
N GLY A 9 -3.73 -2.42 -14.52
CA GLY A 9 -4.36 -1.42 -15.37
C GLY A 9 -5.82 -1.07 -15.02
N SER A 10 -6.73 -1.15 -15.98
CA SER A 10 -8.14 -0.74 -15.85
C SER A 10 -8.91 -1.44 -14.72
N ASN A 11 -8.49 -2.63 -14.30
CA ASN A 11 -9.11 -3.35 -13.19
C ASN A 11 -8.78 -2.71 -11.84
N LEU A 12 -7.64 -2.05 -11.72
CA LEU A 12 -7.23 -1.33 -10.50
C LEU A 12 -8.02 -0.03 -10.30
N GLU A 13 -8.32 0.67 -11.40
CA GLU A 13 -9.16 1.88 -11.37
C GLU A 13 -10.57 1.57 -10.85
N GLN A 14 -11.13 0.42 -11.26
CA GLN A 14 -12.45 -0.03 -10.82
C GLN A 14 -12.53 -0.36 -9.32
N LEU A 15 -11.38 -0.67 -8.70
CA LEU A 15 -11.32 -0.93 -7.26
C LEU A 15 -11.32 0.34 -6.40
N GLY A 16 -11.12 1.52 -7.00
CA GLY A 16 -11.07 2.78 -6.26
C GLY A 16 -9.86 2.93 -5.32
N VAL A 17 -8.88 2.04 -5.38
CA VAL A 17 -7.70 2.05 -4.49
C VAL A 17 -6.78 3.27 -4.67
N GLN A 18 -6.93 3.97 -5.78
CA GLN A 18 -6.15 5.18 -6.10
C GLN A 18 -6.86 6.48 -5.71
N ARG A 19 -8.03 6.41 -5.08
CA ARG A 19 -8.81 7.59 -4.70
C ARG A 19 -8.31 8.24 -3.40
N GLY A 20 -8.75 9.46 -3.17
CA GLY A 20 -8.50 10.18 -1.93
C GLY A 20 -7.03 10.53 -1.74
N LEU A 21 -6.46 10.15 -0.60
CA LEU A 21 -5.08 10.50 -0.24
C LEU A 21 -4.05 9.89 -1.20
N ALA A 22 -4.27 8.68 -1.68
CA ALA A 22 -3.38 8.04 -2.65
C ALA A 22 -3.31 8.85 -3.96
N GLU A 23 -4.45 9.28 -4.49
CA GLU A 23 -4.52 10.14 -5.67
C GLU A 23 -3.82 11.49 -5.43
N HIS A 24 -4.05 12.10 -4.27
CA HIS A 24 -3.46 13.39 -3.89
C HIS A 24 -1.94 13.35 -3.87
N LEU A 25 -1.35 12.24 -3.44
CA LEU A 25 0.10 12.04 -3.40
C LEU A 25 0.68 11.45 -4.69
N GLY A 26 -0.15 11.21 -5.71
CA GLY A 26 0.27 10.65 -6.98
C GLY A 26 0.66 9.18 -6.90
N ILE A 27 0.14 8.44 -5.93
CA ILE A 27 0.39 7.00 -5.79
C ILE A 27 -0.33 6.26 -6.92
N THR A 28 0.40 5.43 -7.65
CA THR A 28 -0.13 4.57 -8.71
C THR A 28 0.24 3.12 -8.44
N PHE A 29 -0.71 2.22 -8.68
CA PHE A 29 -0.50 0.79 -8.48
C PHE A 29 -0.15 0.14 -9.82
N SER A 30 0.95 -0.59 -9.88
CA SER A 30 1.37 -1.36 -11.05
C SER A 30 1.01 -2.85 -10.93
N GLU A 31 0.85 -3.34 -9.71
CA GLU A 31 0.44 -4.72 -9.42
C GLU A 31 -0.39 -4.73 -8.14
N ALA A 32 -1.52 -5.43 -8.13
CA ALA A 32 -2.30 -5.62 -6.91
C ALA A 32 -2.92 -7.02 -6.85
N GLY A 33 -2.64 -7.72 -5.77
CA GLY A 33 -3.14 -9.06 -5.46
C GLY A 33 -3.12 -9.32 -3.96
N GLY A 34 -3.81 -10.37 -3.53
CA GLY A 34 -3.90 -10.74 -2.11
C GLY A 34 -2.59 -11.25 -1.49
N THR A 35 -1.54 -11.43 -2.28
CA THR A 35 -0.24 -11.92 -1.82
C THR A 35 0.93 -11.04 -2.25
N ARG A 36 0.69 -10.05 -3.11
CA ARG A 36 1.69 -9.09 -3.57
C ARG A 36 1.02 -7.84 -4.09
N VAL A 37 1.55 -6.69 -3.72
CA VAL A 37 1.14 -5.37 -4.23
C VAL A 37 2.38 -4.54 -4.52
N VAL A 38 2.37 -3.85 -5.66
CA VAL A 38 3.43 -2.90 -6.03
C VAL A 38 2.80 -1.57 -6.40
N ALA A 39 3.29 -0.50 -5.80
CA ALA A 39 2.86 0.87 -6.08
C ALA A 39 4.03 1.83 -6.13
N GLN A 40 3.88 2.92 -6.88
CA GLN A 40 4.87 3.97 -7.04
C GLN A 40 4.33 5.31 -6.53
N MET A 41 5.22 6.16 -6.07
CA MET A 41 4.91 7.54 -5.69
C MET A 41 6.02 8.47 -6.19
N PRO A 42 5.68 9.53 -6.97
CA PRO A 42 6.66 10.52 -7.37
C PRO A 42 7.10 11.36 -6.17
N VAL A 43 8.39 11.59 -6.06
CA VAL A 43 8.97 12.44 -5.00
C VAL A 43 8.99 13.88 -5.52
N GLN A 44 7.91 14.60 -5.23
CA GLN A 44 7.66 15.99 -5.66
C GLN A 44 7.43 16.88 -4.43
N PRO A 45 7.38 18.21 -4.59
CA PRO A 45 7.26 19.15 -3.46
C PRO A 45 6.11 18.84 -2.49
N GLN A 46 4.96 18.34 -2.97
CA GLN A 46 3.81 18.01 -2.11
C GLN A 46 4.06 16.85 -1.12
N VAL A 47 5.10 16.05 -1.35
CA VAL A 47 5.50 14.96 -0.44
C VAL A 47 6.83 15.23 0.25
N HIS A 48 7.39 16.42 0.11
CA HIS A 48 8.62 16.83 0.81
C HIS A 48 8.34 17.27 2.25
N GLN A 49 9.31 17.01 3.11
CA GLN A 49 9.44 17.69 4.40
C GLN A 49 10.22 19.03 4.20
N PRO A 50 10.34 19.91 5.24
CA PRO A 50 10.90 21.26 5.07
C PRO A 50 12.31 21.36 4.48
N PHE A 51 13.13 20.31 4.55
CA PHE A 51 14.49 20.30 4.00
C PHE A 51 14.57 19.80 2.55
N GLY A 52 13.44 19.62 1.88
CA GLY A 52 13.38 19.26 0.45
C GLY A 52 13.64 17.79 0.12
N ILE A 53 13.48 16.92 1.09
CA ILE A 53 13.54 15.45 0.91
C ILE A 53 12.18 14.83 1.22
N LEU A 54 11.98 13.60 0.76
CA LEU A 54 10.74 12.84 1.00
C LEU A 54 10.37 12.81 2.49
N HIS A 55 9.16 13.25 2.80
CA HIS A 55 8.61 13.19 4.14
C HIS A 55 8.37 11.73 4.56
N GLY A 56 8.85 11.35 5.75
CA GLY A 56 8.65 10.00 6.27
C GLY A 56 7.18 9.58 6.35
N GLY A 57 6.29 10.50 6.71
CA GLY A 57 4.85 10.26 6.70
C GLY A 57 4.29 9.93 5.32
N ALA A 58 4.84 10.51 4.24
CA ALA A 58 4.43 10.16 2.88
C ALA A 58 4.85 8.72 2.51
N SER A 59 6.05 8.29 2.93
CA SER A 59 6.46 6.88 2.82
C SER A 59 5.51 5.95 3.57
N VAL A 60 5.05 6.34 4.76
CA VAL A 60 4.08 5.56 5.56
C VAL A 60 2.72 5.49 4.87
N VAL A 61 2.24 6.58 4.26
CA VAL A 61 1.00 6.56 3.45
C VAL A 61 1.12 5.56 2.30
N LEU A 62 2.23 5.58 1.58
CA LEU A 62 2.50 4.64 0.48
C LEU A 62 2.51 3.19 1.01
N ALA A 63 3.21 2.93 2.10
CA ALA A 63 3.30 1.60 2.70
C ALA A 63 1.94 1.08 3.17
N GLU A 64 1.16 1.89 3.87
CA GLU A 64 -0.17 1.50 4.36
C GLU A 64 -1.16 1.31 3.21
N SER A 65 -1.10 2.14 2.17
CA SER A 65 -1.92 1.98 0.96
C SER A 65 -1.66 0.63 0.28
N VAL A 66 -0.39 0.23 0.19
CA VAL A 66 0.02 -1.07 -0.36
C VAL A 66 -0.48 -2.22 0.50
N ALA A 67 -0.23 -2.19 1.81
CA ALA A 67 -0.64 -3.25 2.73
C ALA A 67 -2.16 -3.39 2.80
N SER A 68 -2.88 -2.28 2.91
CA SER A 68 -4.35 -2.28 2.98
C SER A 68 -5.00 -2.81 1.71
N THR A 69 -4.44 -2.45 0.55
CA THR A 69 -4.92 -2.96 -0.74
C THR A 69 -4.74 -4.47 -0.83
N GLY A 70 -3.56 -4.98 -0.46
CA GLY A 70 -3.29 -6.42 -0.49
C GLY A 70 -4.18 -7.20 0.48
N ALA A 71 -4.32 -6.74 1.70
CA ALA A 71 -5.18 -7.35 2.70
C ALA A 71 -6.66 -7.32 2.27
N TYR A 72 -7.13 -6.21 1.70
CA TYR A 72 -8.50 -6.15 1.16
C TYR A 72 -8.71 -7.16 0.03
N LEU A 73 -7.79 -7.25 -0.91
CA LEU A 73 -7.89 -8.18 -2.03
C LEU A 73 -7.85 -9.65 -1.60
N SER A 74 -7.18 -9.96 -0.49
CA SER A 74 -7.13 -11.33 0.06
C SER A 74 -8.47 -11.79 0.67
N VAL A 75 -9.32 -10.83 1.10
CA VAL A 75 -10.53 -11.14 1.90
C VAL A 75 -11.86 -10.71 1.27
N ARG A 76 -11.82 -9.84 0.24
CA ARG A 76 -13.05 -9.24 -0.34
C ARG A 76 -14.09 -10.26 -0.82
N ASP A 77 -13.62 -11.37 -1.39
CA ASP A 77 -14.50 -12.42 -1.94
C ASP A 77 -15.25 -13.20 -0.83
N ARG A 78 -14.82 -13.01 0.42
CA ARG A 78 -15.50 -13.54 1.62
C ARG A 78 -16.44 -12.52 2.27
N GLY A 79 -16.69 -11.38 1.63
CA GLY A 79 -17.51 -10.30 2.19
C GLY A 79 -16.85 -9.56 3.36
N MET A 80 -15.52 -9.54 3.41
CA MET A 80 -14.75 -8.91 4.47
C MET A 80 -14.07 -7.63 3.99
N LEU A 81 -13.69 -6.78 4.94
CA LEU A 81 -12.85 -5.60 4.76
C LEU A 81 -11.57 -5.74 5.58
N ALA A 82 -10.54 -5.01 5.16
CA ALA A 82 -9.31 -4.82 5.92
C ALA A 82 -9.21 -3.36 6.37
N VAL A 83 -8.95 -3.12 7.65
CA VAL A 83 -8.74 -1.78 8.22
C VAL A 83 -7.46 -1.76 9.05
N GLY A 84 -6.65 -0.70 8.88
CA GLY A 84 -5.38 -0.57 9.59
C GLY A 84 -5.54 -0.49 11.10
N LEU A 85 -4.71 -1.22 11.83
CA LEU A 85 -4.60 -1.16 13.29
C LEU A 85 -3.32 -0.50 13.76
N GLU A 86 -2.21 -0.83 13.11
CA GLU A 86 -0.88 -0.32 13.47
C GLU A 86 0.01 -0.36 12.25
N ILE A 87 0.85 0.64 12.12
CA ILE A 87 1.93 0.67 11.14
C ILE A 87 3.18 1.23 11.80
N ASN A 88 4.33 0.65 11.49
CA ASN A 88 5.62 1.18 11.86
C ASN A 88 6.54 1.20 10.64
N ALA A 89 7.51 2.09 10.66
CA ALA A 89 8.45 2.26 9.57
C ALA A 89 9.82 2.70 10.07
N ASN A 90 10.86 2.23 9.39
CA ASN A 90 12.22 2.71 9.56
C ASN A 90 12.67 3.35 8.25
N HIS A 91 13.00 4.64 8.30
CA HIS A 91 13.52 5.40 7.18
C HIS A 91 15.03 5.26 7.14
N LEU A 92 15.56 4.65 6.11
CA LEU A 92 16.96 4.24 6.03
C LEU A 92 17.81 5.21 5.21
N ARG A 93 17.22 5.86 4.19
CA ARG A 93 17.88 6.79 3.28
C ARG A 93 16.95 7.91 2.88
N SER A 94 17.50 9.11 2.68
CA SER A 94 16.78 10.25 2.13
C SER A 94 16.70 10.19 0.61
N VAL A 95 15.58 10.67 0.07
CA VAL A 95 15.33 10.82 -1.37
C VAL A 95 14.76 12.21 -1.62
N ALA A 96 15.33 12.97 -2.57
CA ALA A 96 14.90 14.33 -2.87
C ALA A 96 14.07 14.44 -4.16
N SER A 97 14.18 13.48 -5.05
CA SER A 97 13.51 13.50 -6.38
C SER A 97 13.36 12.08 -6.94
N GLY A 98 12.77 11.98 -8.11
CA GLY A 98 12.53 10.71 -8.78
C GLY A 98 11.25 10.03 -8.30
N THR A 99 11.20 8.73 -8.37
CA THR A 99 10.06 7.91 -7.99
C THR A 99 10.49 6.83 -7.01
N VAL A 100 9.71 6.60 -5.96
CA VAL A 100 9.91 5.47 -5.05
C VAL A 100 8.89 4.39 -5.34
N THR A 101 9.32 3.14 -5.19
CA THR A 101 8.50 1.95 -5.42
C THR A 101 8.35 1.16 -4.13
N ALA A 102 7.11 0.94 -3.72
CA ALA A 102 6.76 0.10 -2.59
C ALA A 102 6.33 -1.28 -3.06
N THR A 103 6.85 -2.31 -2.43
CA THR A 103 6.45 -3.70 -2.63
C THR A 103 5.98 -4.28 -1.32
N GLY A 104 4.72 -4.71 -1.28
CA GLY A 104 4.11 -5.33 -0.10
C GLY A 104 3.86 -6.82 -0.31
N THR A 105 4.14 -7.59 0.73
CA THR A 105 3.85 -9.02 0.82
C THR A 105 3.34 -9.38 2.21
N PRO A 106 2.41 -10.35 2.36
CA PRO A 106 1.93 -10.74 3.67
C PRO A 106 2.99 -11.53 4.44
N ILE A 107 3.14 -11.22 5.73
CA ILE A 107 3.87 -12.02 6.71
C ILE A 107 2.93 -13.07 7.31
N PHE A 108 1.66 -12.67 7.54
CA PHE A 108 0.65 -13.49 8.18
C PHE A 108 -0.74 -13.11 7.63
N GLN A 109 -1.51 -14.09 7.24
CA GLN A 109 -2.89 -13.91 6.81
C GLN A 109 -3.79 -14.82 7.65
N GLY A 110 -4.36 -14.23 8.72
CA GLY A 110 -5.25 -14.91 9.65
C GLY A 110 -6.73 -14.65 9.39
N ARG A 111 -7.58 -15.20 10.22
CA ARG A 111 -9.04 -15.04 10.12
C ARG A 111 -9.49 -13.62 10.47
N THR A 112 -8.88 -13.00 11.45
CA THR A 112 -9.28 -11.70 11.99
C THR A 112 -8.19 -10.63 11.90
N THR A 113 -6.98 -11.01 11.49
CA THR A 113 -5.82 -10.13 11.43
C THR A 113 -4.91 -10.55 10.30
N GLU A 114 -4.37 -9.58 9.57
CA GLU A 114 -3.25 -9.76 8.65
C GLU A 114 -2.09 -8.85 9.05
N VAL A 115 -0.88 -9.31 8.80
CA VAL A 115 0.35 -8.54 8.96
C VAL A 115 1.09 -8.54 7.64
N TRP A 116 1.40 -7.34 7.14
CA TRP A 116 2.08 -7.15 5.88
C TRP A 116 3.45 -6.49 6.09
N SER A 117 4.42 -6.93 5.31
CA SER A 117 5.72 -6.27 5.16
C SER A 117 5.71 -5.42 3.90
N VAL A 118 6.23 -4.20 3.98
CA VAL A 118 6.40 -3.32 2.84
C VAL A 118 7.82 -2.78 2.81
N GLU A 119 8.48 -2.94 1.68
CA GLU A 119 9.77 -2.35 1.39
C GLU A 119 9.61 -1.25 0.34
N ILE A 120 10.23 -0.10 0.57
CA ILE A 120 10.24 1.02 -0.38
C ILE A 120 11.68 1.23 -0.85
N ALA A 121 11.86 1.28 -2.16
CA ALA A 121 13.16 1.48 -2.81
C ALA A 121 13.13 2.71 -3.74
N ASP A 122 14.29 3.32 -3.93
CA ASP A 122 14.50 4.39 -4.91
C ASP A 122 14.63 3.82 -6.34
N GLU A 123 14.81 4.71 -7.33
CA GLU A 123 14.96 4.33 -8.75
C GLU A 123 16.19 3.48 -9.03
N ARG A 124 17.18 3.47 -8.13
CA ARG A 124 18.38 2.64 -8.21
C ARG A 124 18.21 1.28 -7.54
N GLY A 125 17.02 1.02 -7.01
CA GLY A 125 16.72 -0.19 -6.25
C GLY A 125 17.29 -0.18 -4.82
N LYS A 126 17.76 0.97 -4.31
CA LYS A 126 18.24 1.08 -2.94
C LYS A 126 17.08 1.19 -1.98
N LEU A 127 17.07 0.36 -0.95
CA LEU A 127 16.07 0.37 0.09
C LEU A 127 16.12 1.68 0.87
N ILE A 128 15.00 2.40 0.91
CA ILE A 128 14.86 3.69 1.62
C ILE A 128 13.98 3.58 2.86
N CYS A 129 13.07 2.62 2.91
CA CYS A 129 12.15 2.44 4.03
C CYS A 129 11.75 0.97 4.14
N VAL A 130 11.66 0.48 5.36
CA VAL A 130 11.04 -0.81 5.71
C VAL A 130 9.88 -0.57 6.65
N SER A 131 8.76 -1.22 6.40
CA SER A 131 7.52 -1.02 7.15
C SER A 131 6.83 -2.34 7.41
N ARG A 132 6.08 -2.38 8.50
CA ARG A 132 5.16 -3.46 8.81
C ARG A 132 3.81 -2.86 9.20
N CYS A 133 2.75 -3.39 8.60
CA CYS A 133 1.38 -2.95 8.83
C CYS A 133 0.53 -4.11 9.31
N THR A 134 -0.20 -3.89 10.40
CA THR A 134 -1.18 -4.83 10.95
C THR A 134 -2.58 -4.32 10.61
N LEU A 135 -3.42 -5.20 10.06
CA LEU A 135 -4.78 -4.87 9.64
C LEU A 135 -5.78 -5.81 10.33
N ALA A 136 -6.90 -5.25 10.79
CA ALA A 136 -8.05 -6.04 11.23
C ALA A 136 -8.88 -6.45 10.02
N ILE A 137 -9.31 -7.71 10.03
CA ILE A 137 -10.24 -8.25 9.04
C ILE A 137 -11.63 -8.27 9.68
N ILE A 138 -12.54 -7.48 9.14
CA ILE A 138 -13.87 -7.27 9.69
C ILE A 138 -14.95 -7.55 8.63
N PRO A 139 -16.17 -7.96 9.03
CA PRO A 139 -17.28 -8.07 8.10
C PRO A 139 -17.56 -6.73 7.42
N ARG A 140 -17.89 -6.78 6.12
CA ARG A 140 -18.35 -5.59 5.40
C ARG A 140 -19.69 -5.14 5.98
N PRO A 141 -19.84 -3.87 6.40
CA PRO A 141 -21.12 -3.34 6.81
C PRO A 141 -22.15 -3.40 5.66
N GLU A 142 -23.41 -3.69 5.99
CA GLU A 142 -24.49 -3.64 4.99
C GLU A 142 -24.58 -2.24 4.37
N GLY A 143 -24.62 -2.17 3.04
CA GLY A 143 -24.68 -0.92 2.28
C GLY A 143 -23.33 -0.23 2.05
N ALA A 144 -22.22 -0.74 2.59
CA ALA A 144 -20.90 -0.22 2.26
C ALA A 144 -20.54 -0.59 0.82
N GLN A 145 -20.54 0.41 -0.06
CA GLN A 145 -19.98 0.27 -1.40
C GLN A 145 -18.46 0.43 -1.34
N PRO A 146 -17.69 -0.31 -2.16
CA PRO A 146 -16.30 0.08 -2.38
C PRO A 146 -16.29 1.51 -2.90
N GLY A 147 -15.60 2.37 -2.18
CA GLY A 147 -15.49 3.79 -2.54
C GLY A 147 -14.78 3.99 -3.86
#